data_872750613bccdd724cb2cbff0c7981cc
#
_entry.id   872750613bccdd724cb2cbff0c7981cc
#
_cell.length_a   1.000
_cell.length_b   1.000
_cell.length_c   1.000
_cell.angle_alpha   90.00
_cell.angle_beta   90.00
_cell.angle_gamma   90.00
#
_symmetry.space_group_name_H-M   'P 1'
#
loop_
_entity.id
_entity.type
_entity.pdbx_description
1 polymer ?
#
loop_
_entity_poly.entity_id
_entity_poly.type
_entity_poly.pdbx_seq_one_letter_code
_entity_poly.pdbx_strand_id
1 'polypeptide(L)'
;MYKKVGLKSVYTISEDIVAREIEGELIIIPITSGIADMEEELFTLNETGKAIWNKLDGKKNLEIIINELSQEYAGSLDEIKKDAVGIVKELLKRKMLVERK
;
A
#
# COMPACT_ATOMS: atom_id res chain seq x y z
N MET A 1 16.04 2.36 9.82
CA MET A 1 15.80 3.37 8.78
C MET A 1 15.22 2.69 7.55
N TYR A 2 14.16 3.21 7.02
CA TYR A 2 13.54 2.61 5.86
C TYR A 2 13.88 3.39 4.60
N LYS A 3 13.67 2.74 3.48
CA LYS A 3 14.02 3.34 2.21
C LYS A 3 13.04 4.43 1.82
N LYS A 4 13.55 5.36 1.05
CA LYS A 4 12.72 6.36 0.46
C LYS A 4 11.84 5.73 -0.63
N VAL A 5 10.61 6.19 -0.72
CA VAL A 5 9.69 5.68 -1.74
C VAL A 5 10.13 6.19 -3.11
N GLY A 6 10.25 5.29 -4.07
CA GLY A 6 10.64 5.64 -5.42
C GLY A 6 9.51 5.48 -6.40
N LEU A 7 9.31 6.49 -7.26
CA LEU A 7 8.25 6.41 -8.25
C LEU A 7 8.53 5.35 -9.30
N LYS A 8 9.78 5.07 -9.56
CA LYS A 8 10.14 4.06 -10.55
C LYS A 8 10.25 2.67 -9.97
N SER A 9 10.09 2.56 -8.66
CA SER A 9 10.18 1.26 -8.01
C SER A 9 8.89 0.48 -8.16
N VAL A 10 9.04 -0.84 -8.19
CA VAL A 10 7.91 -1.76 -8.25
C VAL A 10 7.74 -2.36 -6.87
N TYR A 11 6.52 -2.35 -6.37
CA TYR A 11 6.23 -2.87 -5.05
C TYR A 11 5.26 -4.02 -5.14
N THR A 12 5.41 -4.96 -4.25
CA THR A 12 4.50 -6.08 -4.16
C THR A 12 4.11 -6.31 -2.71
N ILE A 13 2.98 -6.92 -2.52
CA ILE A 13 2.43 -7.16 -1.20
C ILE A 13 3.20 -8.29 -0.53
N SER A 14 3.52 -8.09 0.74
CA SER A 14 4.22 -9.12 1.50
C SER A 14 3.38 -10.37 1.60
N GLU A 15 4.03 -11.51 1.65
CA GLU A 15 3.34 -12.78 1.84
C GLU A 15 2.99 -13.03 3.29
N ASP A 16 3.46 -12.16 4.17
CA ASP A 16 3.25 -12.36 5.60
C ASP A 16 2.07 -11.58 6.12
N ILE A 17 1.14 -11.24 5.26
CA ILE A 17 -0.05 -10.52 5.70
C ILE A 17 -1.29 -11.12 5.06
N VAL A 18 -2.42 -10.82 5.66
CA VAL A 18 -3.74 -11.15 5.11
C VAL A 18 -4.50 -9.84 5.01
N ALA A 19 -5.16 -9.63 3.88
CA ALA A 19 -5.98 -8.46 3.69
C ALA A 19 -7.42 -8.88 3.54
N ARG A 20 -8.32 -8.22 4.26
CA ARG A 20 -9.73 -8.51 4.20
C ARG A 20 -10.51 -7.23 4.01
N GLU A 21 -11.55 -7.30 3.23
CA GLU A 21 -12.42 -6.16 3.03
C GLU A 21 -13.69 -6.35 3.86
N ILE A 22 -13.95 -5.42 4.76
CA ILE A 22 -15.10 -5.48 5.64
C ILE A 22 -15.80 -4.13 5.55
N GLU A 23 -17.03 -4.14 5.06
CA GLU A 23 -17.86 -2.94 4.98
C GLU A 23 -17.16 -1.80 4.25
N GLY A 24 -16.49 -2.15 3.16
CA GLY A 24 -15.87 -1.13 2.33
C GLY A 24 -14.48 -0.73 2.76
N GLU A 25 -14.02 -1.22 3.89
CA GLU A 25 -12.68 -0.91 4.36
C GLU A 25 -11.77 -2.11 4.19
N LEU A 26 -10.55 -1.85 3.79
CA LEU A 26 -9.56 -2.90 3.66
C LEU A 26 -8.72 -2.95 4.93
N ILE A 27 -8.73 -4.10 5.57
CA ILE A 27 -8.01 -4.30 6.82
C ILE A 27 -6.86 -5.25 6.55
N ILE A 28 -5.66 -4.84 6.89
CA ILE A 28 -4.47 -5.63 6.67
C ILE A 28 -3.97 -6.16 8.00
N ILE A 29 -3.80 -7.47 8.05
CA ILE A 29 -3.45 -8.16 9.28
C ILE A 29 -2.14 -8.90 9.08
N PRO A 30 -1.11 -8.60 9.85
CA PRO A 30 0.12 -9.38 9.75
C PRO A 30 -0.11 -10.78 10.32
N ILE A 31 0.44 -11.77 9.64
CA ILE A 31 0.32 -13.15 10.10
C ILE A 31 1.65 -13.72 10.53
N THR A 32 2.66 -12.89 10.58
CA THR A 32 3.97 -13.34 11.02
C THR A 32 3.89 -13.76 12.47
N SER A 33 4.24 -14.98 12.72
CA SER A 33 4.17 -15.50 14.07
C SER A 33 5.27 -14.89 14.92
N GLY A 34 5.12 -15.04 16.21
CA GLY A 34 6.11 -14.51 17.12
C GLY A 34 5.93 -13.06 17.43
N ILE A 35 4.98 -12.45 16.82
CA ILE A 35 4.68 -11.07 17.10
C ILE A 35 3.80 -11.01 18.32
N ALA A 36 4.32 -10.45 19.37
CA ALA A 36 3.56 -10.39 20.60
C ALA A 36 2.60 -9.23 20.63
N ASP A 37 2.90 -8.20 19.90
CA ASP A 37 2.12 -6.98 20.00
C ASP A 37 1.06 -6.89 18.96
N MET A 38 0.13 -7.78 19.06
CA MET A 38 -0.89 -7.86 18.04
C MET A 38 -1.84 -6.70 18.04
N GLU A 39 -2.02 -6.08 19.16
CA GLU A 39 -3.10 -5.10 19.26
C GLU A 39 -2.89 -3.90 18.38
N GLU A 40 -1.67 -3.66 17.91
CA GLU A 40 -1.47 -2.48 17.08
C GLU A 40 -1.18 -2.80 15.66
N GLU A 41 -1.35 -4.01 15.28
CA GLU A 41 -0.87 -4.40 13.98
C GLU A 41 -1.89 -4.30 12.88
N LEU A 42 -3.12 -4.06 13.22
CA LEU A 42 -4.14 -3.89 12.18
C LEU A 42 -3.95 -2.55 11.49
N PHE A 43 -3.98 -2.57 10.20
CA PHE A 43 -3.84 -1.36 9.42
C PHE A 43 -5.01 -1.28 8.46
N THR A 44 -5.77 -0.21 8.57
CA THR A 44 -6.99 -0.06 7.80
C THR A 44 -6.78 0.99 6.71
N LEU A 45 -7.20 0.66 5.51
CA LEU A 45 -7.12 1.57 4.38
C LEU A 45 -8.50 2.07 4.02
N ASN A 46 -8.59 3.37 3.78
CA ASN A 46 -9.83 3.94 3.28
C ASN A 46 -9.97 3.63 1.79
N GLU A 47 -10.97 4.23 1.17
CA GLU A 47 -11.25 3.92 -0.22
C GLU A 47 -10.07 4.23 -1.13
N THR A 48 -9.43 5.37 -0.92
CA THR A 48 -8.27 5.73 -1.74
C THR A 48 -7.13 4.75 -1.53
N GLY A 49 -6.86 4.41 -0.27
CA GLY A 49 -5.80 3.46 0.03
C GLY A 49 -6.09 2.10 -0.56
N LYS A 50 -7.35 1.68 -0.53
CA LYS A 50 -7.72 0.39 -1.09
C LYS A 50 -7.49 0.38 -2.60
N ALA A 51 -7.80 1.47 -3.28
CA ALA A 51 -7.58 1.55 -4.71
C ALA A 51 -6.09 1.43 -5.04
N ILE A 52 -5.26 2.07 -4.24
CA ILE A 52 -3.82 1.98 -4.45
C ILE A 52 -3.35 0.56 -4.18
N TRP A 53 -3.81 -0.02 -3.09
CA TRP A 53 -3.43 -1.38 -2.71
C TRP A 53 -3.73 -2.37 -3.83
N ASN A 54 -4.89 -2.24 -4.44
CA ASN A 54 -5.31 -3.18 -5.47
C ASN A 54 -4.46 -3.11 -6.73
N LYS A 55 -3.72 -2.02 -6.92
CA LYS A 55 -2.85 -1.89 -8.06
C LYS A 55 -1.40 -2.27 -7.78
N LEU A 56 -1.08 -2.58 -6.54
CA LEU A 56 0.28 -2.97 -6.16
C LEU A 56 0.48 -4.44 -6.45
N ASP A 57 0.70 -4.76 -7.70
CA ASP A 57 0.71 -6.15 -8.15
C ASP A 57 2.12 -6.70 -8.42
N GLY A 58 3.15 -5.91 -8.12
CA GLY A 58 4.51 -6.38 -8.35
C GLY A 58 4.95 -6.28 -9.80
N LYS A 59 4.17 -5.62 -10.64
CA LYS A 59 4.50 -5.51 -12.05
C LYS A 59 4.63 -4.07 -12.51
N LYS A 60 3.83 -3.17 -11.96
CA LYS A 60 3.84 -1.77 -12.36
C LYS A 60 4.60 -0.96 -11.35
N ASN A 61 5.36 0.02 -11.82
CA ASN A 61 6.00 0.92 -10.88
C ASN A 61 4.96 1.90 -10.33
N LEU A 62 5.36 2.61 -9.29
CA LEU A 62 4.42 3.48 -8.60
C LEU A 62 3.92 4.62 -9.49
N GLU A 63 4.78 5.10 -10.36
CA GLU A 63 4.40 6.18 -11.27
C GLU A 63 3.24 5.76 -12.17
N ILE A 64 3.30 4.55 -12.70
CA ILE A 64 2.24 4.04 -13.56
C ILE A 64 0.95 3.90 -12.75
N ILE A 65 1.05 3.41 -11.53
CA ILE A 65 -0.12 3.27 -10.67
C ILE A 65 -0.77 4.61 -10.42
N ILE A 66 0.03 5.63 -10.12
CA ILE A 66 -0.48 6.95 -9.87
C ILE A 66 -1.18 7.51 -11.11
N ASN A 67 -0.58 7.31 -12.28
CA ASN A 67 -1.19 7.79 -13.50
C ASN A 67 -2.52 7.11 -13.80
N GLU A 68 -2.59 5.80 -13.54
CA GLU A 68 -3.84 5.09 -13.75
C GLU A 68 -4.93 5.60 -12.81
N LEU A 69 -4.56 5.83 -11.57
CA LEU A 69 -5.52 6.33 -10.60
C LEU A 69 -6.01 7.72 -10.95
N SER A 70 -5.13 8.56 -11.49
CA SER A 70 -5.53 9.90 -11.85
C SER A 70 -6.53 9.90 -13.00
N GLN A 71 -6.56 8.85 -13.79
CA GLN A 71 -7.53 8.73 -14.87
C GLN A 71 -8.83 8.13 -14.39
N GLU A 72 -8.80 7.37 -13.30
CA GLU A 72 -9.99 6.71 -12.79
C GLU A 72 -10.73 7.56 -11.78
N TYR A 73 -10.05 8.46 -11.12
CA TYR A 73 -10.65 9.26 -10.06
C TYR A 73 -10.51 10.73 -10.39
N ALA A 74 -11.49 11.49 -9.96
CA ALA A 74 -11.56 12.91 -10.27
C ALA A 74 -10.77 13.72 -9.24
N GLY A 75 -9.51 13.44 -9.08
CA GLY A 75 -8.68 14.19 -8.16
C GLY A 75 -7.50 14.78 -8.89
N SER A 76 -6.79 15.68 -8.24
CA SER A 76 -5.60 16.22 -8.85
C SER A 76 -4.50 15.17 -8.79
N LEU A 77 -3.65 15.19 -9.80
CA LEU A 77 -2.54 14.26 -9.84
C LEU A 77 -1.64 14.42 -8.61
N ASP A 78 -1.45 15.66 -8.18
CA ASP A 78 -0.59 15.90 -7.03
C ASP A 78 -1.14 15.29 -5.75
N GLU A 79 -2.46 15.36 -5.58
CA GLU A 79 -3.06 14.77 -4.40
C GLU A 79 -2.97 13.25 -4.43
N ILE A 80 -3.22 12.67 -5.58
CA ILE A 80 -3.14 11.22 -5.72
C ILE A 80 -1.71 10.76 -5.49
N LYS A 81 -0.75 11.47 -6.04
CA LYS A 81 0.64 11.15 -5.85
C LYS A 81 1.03 11.21 -4.37
N LYS A 82 0.60 12.26 -3.69
CA LYS A 82 0.90 12.43 -2.29
C LYS A 82 0.31 11.29 -1.47
N ASP A 83 -0.93 10.94 -1.75
CA ASP A 83 -1.59 9.87 -1.02
C ASP A 83 -0.91 8.54 -1.30
N ALA A 84 -0.58 8.27 -2.55
CA ALA A 84 0.05 7.00 -2.90
C ALA A 84 1.42 6.85 -2.25
N VAL A 85 2.21 7.91 -2.30
CA VAL A 85 3.54 7.87 -1.70
C VAL A 85 3.43 7.68 -0.19
N GLY A 86 2.48 8.36 0.43
CA GLY A 86 2.29 8.23 1.86
C GLY A 86 1.88 6.83 2.26
N ILE A 87 0.97 6.24 1.52
CA ILE A 87 0.51 4.90 1.82
C ILE A 87 1.63 3.87 1.61
N VAL A 88 2.35 3.98 0.50
CA VAL A 88 3.45 3.06 0.24
C VAL A 88 4.51 3.18 1.31
N LYS A 89 4.82 4.41 1.72
CA LYS A 89 5.81 4.63 2.76
C LYS A 89 5.38 3.95 4.07
N GLU A 90 4.11 4.11 4.42
CA GLU A 90 3.60 3.52 5.65
C GLU A 90 3.61 1.99 5.57
N LEU A 91 3.22 1.45 4.43
CA LEU A 91 3.20 0.01 4.26
C LEU A 91 4.61 -0.58 4.31
N LEU A 92 5.58 0.11 3.73
CA LEU A 92 6.96 -0.34 3.80
C LEU A 92 7.47 -0.32 5.23
N LYS A 93 7.12 0.73 5.97
CA LYS A 93 7.53 0.86 7.35
C LYS A 93 6.98 -0.29 8.19
N ARG A 94 5.79 -0.74 7.88
CA ARG A 94 5.15 -1.83 8.61
C ARG A 94 5.49 -3.20 8.05
N LYS A 95 6.31 -3.24 7.01
CA LYS A 95 6.74 -4.48 6.38
C LYS A 95 5.58 -5.23 5.74
N MET A 96 4.57 -4.50 5.35
CA MET A 96 3.42 -5.07 4.65
C MET A 96 3.60 -5.03 3.15
N LEU A 97 4.66 -4.38 2.69
CA LEU A 97 4.95 -4.22 1.28
C LEU A 97 6.44 -4.38 1.12
N VAL A 98 6.86 -4.94 0.00
CA VAL A 98 8.28 -5.08 -0.28
C VAL A 98 8.58 -4.52 -1.65
N GLU A 99 9.76 -3.97 -1.80
CA GLU A 99 10.21 -3.46 -3.09
C GLU A 99 10.77 -4.59 -3.90
N ARG A 100 10.29 -4.72 -5.11
CA ARG A 100 10.73 -5.76 -6.00
C ARG A 100 11.86 -5.24 -6.86
N LYS A 101 12.89 -6.01 -6.98
CA LYS A 101 14.05 -5.60 -7.78
C LYS A 101 14.22 -6.43 -9.00
#